data_e2ad9ead2c246ba57acdc603b1323fb0
#
_entry.id   e2ad9ead2c246ba57acdc603b1323fb0
#
_cell.length_a   1.000
_cell.length_b   1.000
_cell.length_c   1.000
_cell.angle_alpha   90.00
_cell.angle_beta   90.00
_cell.angle_gamma   90.00
#
_symmetry.space_group_name_H-M   'P 1'
#
loop_
_entity.id
_entity.type
_entity.pdbx_description
1 polymer ?
#
loop_
_entity_poly.entity_id
_entity_poly.type
_entity_poly.pdbx_seq_one_letter_code
_entity_poly.pdbx_strand_id
1 'polypeptide(L)'
;MLISNEQTLAEHTRSDDGEEGRMKDYPDKMTPEQARTFRDDVLNIVSQIPRGRVTTYGHIAALTGWPSHSRMVGRTLRYTPGAEELPCHRVVNKEGRTAPGWSRQRPLLEAEGIHFKPNGHVDMTRHLWEPQLEL
;
A
#
# COMPACT_ATOMS: atom_id res chain seq x y z
N MET A 1 14.51 11.06 -10.99
CA MET A 1 14.84 10.95 -10.65
C MET A 1 15.18 10.73 -10.10
N LEU A 2 14.79 10.53 -9.85
CA LEU A 2 15.09 10.42 -9.20
C LEU A 2 15.64 10.16 -8.81
N ILE A 3 15.62 10.04 -8.55
CA ILE A 3 16.17 9.89 -7.87
C ILE A 3 16.58 9.70 -7.50
N SER A 4 16.49 9.58 -7.27
CA SER A 4 16.95 9.54 -6.60
C SER A 4 16.98 9.19 -6.05
N ASN A 5 16.82 9.02 -5.74
CA ASN A 5 17.01 8.85 -4.93
C ASN A 5 17.39 8.14 -4.82
N GLU A 6 17.33 7.96 -4.82
CA GLU A 6 17.93 7.55 -4.41
C GLU A 6 18.55 7.34 -4.13
N GLN A 7 18.61 7.27 -4.07
CA GLN A 7 19.16 7.20 -3.39
C GLN A 7 18.99 7.22 -2.76
N THR A 8 18.65 7.36 -2.71
CA THR A 8 18.54 7.36 -1.78
C THR A 8 18.34 6.65 -1.31
N LEU A 9 18.09 6.46 -1.43
CA LEU A 9 18.02 5.92 -0.78
C LEU A 9 18.60 5.29 -0.54
N ALA A 10 18.77 5.23 -0.70
CA ALA A 10 19.46 5.00 -0.23
C ALA A 10 19.90 5.02 0.01
N GLU A 11 20.04 5.16 0.00
CA GLU A 11 20.41 5.33 0.57
C GLU A 11 20.09 5.47 1.15
N HIS A 12 20.05 5.60 1.27
CA HIS A 12 19.92 5.78 2.12
C HIS A 12 19.91 5.33 2.48
N THR A 13 19.91 5.20 2.44
CA THR A 13 20.26 4.91 3.02
C THR A 13 20.72 4.61 3.32
N ARG A 14 21.18 4.46 3.52
CA ARG A 14 21.80 4.30 4.17
C ARG A 14 22.07 4.10 4.61
N SER A 15 22.07 3.94 4.93
CA SER A 15 22.35 3.79 5.70
C SER A 15 22.28 3.51 6.18
N ASP A 16 22.22 3.50 6.53
CA ASP A 16 22.19 3.29 7.28
C ASP A 16 22.13 2.89 7.67
N ASP A 17 22.20 2.82 8.04
CA ASP A 17 22.18 2.35 8.77
C ASP A 17 22.12 1.99 9.01
N GLY A 18 22.24 2.16 9.06
CA GLY A 18 22.24 1.77 9.60
C GLY A 18 22.00 1.13 9.40
N GLU A 19 22.24 1.34 9.14
CA GLU A 19 21.99 0.73 9.00
C GLU A 19 21.93 -0.34 8.76
N GLU A 20 22.36 -0.67 8.88
CA GLU A 20 22.39 -1.92 8.91
C GLU A 20 21.19 -2.56 9.33
N GLY A 21 20.64 -2.16 10.38
CA GLY A 21 19.34 -2.52 10.77
C GLY A 21 18.39 -2.29 9.67
N ARG A 22 18.74 -1.41 8.89
CA ARG A 22 17.96 -1.08 7.76
C ARG A 22 17.84 -2.18 6.79
N MET A 23 18.84 -3.02 6.72
CA MET A 23 18.82 -4.17 5.84
C MET A 23 17.71 -5.13 6.19
N LYS A 24 17.26 -5.08 7.43
CA LYS A 24 16.16 -5.93 7.84
C LYS A 24 14.86 -5.57 7.15
N ASP A 25 14.75 -4.33 6.67
CA ASP A 25 13.54 -3.93 5.97
C ASP A 25 13.43 -4.58 4.62
N TYR A 26 14.51 -5.21 4.17
CA TYR A 26 14.50 -5.99 2.94
C TYR A 26 14.93 -7.40 3.27
N PRO A 27 14.24 -8.02 4.23
CA PRO A 27 14.71 -9.31 4.72
C PRO A 27 14.73 -10.37 3.64
N ASP A 28 13.93 -10.20 2.63
CA ASP A 28 13.88 -11.17 1.55
C ASP A 28 14.83 -10.78 0.43
N LYS A 29 15.71 -9.86 0.75
CA LYS A 29 16.81 -9.52 -0.14
C LYS A 29 16.34 -8.95 -1.44
N MET A 30 15.33 -8.13 -1.36
CA MET A 30 14.86 -7.43 -2.53
C MET A 30 15.97 -6.51 -3.03
N THR A 31 16.31 -6.64 -4.31
CA THR A 31 17.30 -5.75 -4.89
C THR A 31 16.71 -4.37 -5.11
N PRO A 32 17.54 -3.35 -5.31
CA PRO A 32 16.99 -2.03 -5.64
C PRO A 32 16.10 -2.04 -6.87
N GLU A 33 16.44 -2.85 -7.85
CA GLU A 33 15.61 -2.97 -9.04
C GLU A 33 14.27 -3.61 -8.73
N GLN A 34 14.29 -4.65 -7.90
CA GLN A 34 13.05 -5.27 -7.47
C GLN A 34 12.20 -4.31 -6.64
N ALA A 35 12.86 -3.47 -5.85
CA ALA A 35 12.13 -2.48 -5.06
C ALA A 35 11.43 -1.47 -5.95
N ARG A 36 12.06 -1.07 -7.04
CA ARG A 36 11.41 -0.16 -7.98
C ARG A 36 10.22 -0.82 -8.66
N THR A 37 10.39 -2.08 -9.08
CA THR A 37 9.30 -2.82 -9.69
C THR A 37 8.16 -3.01 -8.71
N PHE A 38 8.50 -3.32 -7.44
CA PHE A 38 7.49 -3.48 -6.42
C PHE A 38 6.66 -2.19 -6.30
N ARG A 39 7.35 -1.05 -6.22
CA ARG A 39 6.67 0.22 -6.08
C ARG A 39 5.74 0.49 -7.25
N ASP A 40 6.25 0.25 -8.46
CA ASP A 40 5.45 0.48 -9.66
C ASP A 40 4.22 -0.42 -9.67
N ASP A 41 4.41 -1.68 -9.27
CA ASP A 41 3.31 -2.63 -9.23
C ASP A 41 2.27 -2.22 -8.21
N VAL A 42 2.71 -1.76 -7.02
CA VAL A 42 1.78 -1.31 -6.00
C VAL A 42 0.92 -0.16 -6.53
N LEU A 43 1.55 0.81 -7.15
CA LEU A 43 0.82 1.96 -7.66
C LEU A 43 -0.15 1.56 -8.75
N ASN A 44 0.28 0.65 -9.62
CA ASN A 44 -0.58 0.16 -10.68
C ASN A 44 -1.79 -0.58 -10.14
N ILE A 45 -1.58 -1.43 -9.13
CA ILE A 45 -2.68 -2.18 -8.53
C ILE A 45 -3.68 -1.22 -7.89
N VAL A 46 -3.18 -0.24 -7.13
CA VAL A 46 -4.07 0.71 -6.46
C VAL A 46 -4.89 1.49 -7.48
N SER A 47 -4.29 1.83 -8.61
CA SER A 47 -5.01 2.58 -9.63
C SER A 47 -6.20 1.81 -10.20
N GLN A 48 -6.23 0.50 -10.01
CA GLN A 48 -7.28 -0.35 -10.57
C GLN A 48 -8.39 -0.67 -9.58
N ILE A 49 -8.24 -0.29 -8.31
CA ILE A 49 -9.29 -0.60 -7.33
C ILE A 49 -10.57 0.15 -7.70
N PRO A 50 -11.67 -0.56 -7.95
CA PRO A 50 -12.88 0.12 -8.40
C PRO A 50 -13.51 0.94 -7.28
N ARG A 51 -14.26 1.96 -7.67
CA ARG A 51 -15.06 2.72 -6.74
C ARG A 51 -16.04 1.78 -6.04
N GLY A 52 -16.17 1.94 -4.73
CA GLY A 52 -17.07 1.09 -3.95
C GLY A 52 -16.46 -0.21 -3.50
N ARG A 53 -15.15 -0.37 -3.71
CA ARG A 53 -14.42 -1.55 -3.27
C ARG A 53 -13.19 -1.14 -2.49
N VAL A 54 -12.72 -2.04 -1.64
CA VAL A 54 -11.48 -1.82 -0.89
C VAL A 54 -10.62 -3.06 -0.99
N THR A 55 -9.33 -2.88 -0.75
CA THR A 55 -8.42 -4.00 -0.64
C THR A 55 -7.52 -3.77 0.57
N THR A 56 -6.62 -4.69 0.83
CA THR A 56 -5.74 -4.60 2.00
C THR A 56 -4.30 -4.48 1.57
N TYR A 57 -3.47 -3.96 2.47
CA TYR A 57 -2.03 -3.87 2.23
C TYR A 57 -1.44 -5.25 1.95
N GLY A 58 -1.89 -6.27 2.69
CA GLY A 58 -1.38 -7.62 2.48
C GLY A 58 -1.80 -8.20 1.15
N HIS A 59 -3.02 -7.92 0.72
CA HIS A 59 -3.50 -8.40 -0.56
C HIS A 59 -2.69 -7.80 -1.71
N ILE A 60 -2.43 -6.48 -1.62
CA ILE A 60 -1.61 -5.83 -2.64
C ILE A 60 -0.22 -6.44 -2.67
N ALA A 61 0.38 -6.65 -1.48
CA ALA A 61 1.71 -7.25 -1.41
C ALA A 61 1.72 -8.62 -2.09
N ALA A 62 0.70 -9.43 -1.82
CA ALA A 62 0.61 -10.75 -2.43
C ALA A 62 0.52 -10.66 -3.94
N LEU A 63 -0.23 -9.70 -4.44
CA LEU A 63 -0.38 -9.55 -5.89
C LEU A 63 0.92 -9.14 -6.56
N THR A 64 1.82 -8.47 -5.83
CA THR A 64 3.12 -8.11 -6.39
C THR A 64 4.11 -9.28 -6.35
N GLY A 65 3.75 -10.38 -5.67
CA GLY A 65 4.66 -11.49 -5.50
C GLY A 65 5.47 -11.43 -4.22
N TRP A 66 5.25 -10.43 -3.38
CA TRP A 66 5.99 -10.26 -2.13
C TRP A 66 5.03 -10.20 -0.95
N PRO A 67 4.35 -11.32 -0.63
CA PRO A 67 3.25 -11.29 0.35
C PRO A 67 3.65 -10.86 1.76
N SER A 68 4.91 -10.93 2.11
CA SER A 68 5.35 -10.52 3.44
C SER A 68 5.68 -9.04 3.53
N HIS A 69 5.44 -8.28 2.45
CA HIS A 69 5.88 -6.88 2.38
C HIS A 69 4.73 -5.88 2.48
N SER A 70 3.72 -6.17 3.30
CA SER A 70 2.58 -5.26 3.43
C SER A 70 2.96 -3.90 3.97
N ARG A 71 3.95 -3.85 4.88
CA ARG A 71 4.40 -2.55 5.37
C ARG A 71 5.00 -1.71 4.27
N MET A 72 5.70 -2.35 3.36
CA MET A 72 6.31 -1.64 2.26
C MET A 72 5.25 -1.08 1.32
N VAL A 73 4.12 -1.77 1.18
CA VAL A 73 2.99 -1.23 0.43
C VAL A 73 2.55 0.09 1.07
N GLY A 74 2.36 0.09 2.39
CA GLY A 74 1.93 1.30 3.08
C GLY A 74 2.90 2.45 2.89
N ARG A 75 4.20 2.17 3.01
CA ARG A 75 5.19 3.21 2.81
C ARG A 75 5.19 3.74 1.38
N THR A 76 5.01 2.84 0.43
CA THR A 76 4.95 3.25 -0.98
C THR A 76 3.82 4.24 -1.20
N LEU A 77 2.64 3.93 -0.66
CA LEU A 77 1.49 4.80 -0.87
C LEU A 77 1.64 6.13 -0.14
N ARG A 78 2.35 6.11 0.99
CA ARG A 78 2.49 7.31 1.79
C ARG A 78 3.54 8.26 1.25
N TYR A 79 4.62 7.73 0.70
CA TYR A 79 5.79 8.55 0.40
C TYR A 79 6.13 8.70 -1.07
N THR A 80 5.44 8.01 -1.96
CA THR A 80 5.74 8.16 -3.38
C THR A 80 5.07 9.42 -3.91
N PRO A 81 5.84 10.33 -4.52
CA PRO A 81 5.22 11.53 -5.09
C PRO A 81 4.18 11.17 -6.14
N GLY A 82 3.04 11.83 -6.07
CA GLY A 82 1.96 11.58 -7.02
C GLY A 82 1.00 10.48 -6.57
N ALA A 83 1.36 9.70 -5.55
CA ALA A 83 0.46 8.64 -5.10
C ALA A 83 -0.85 9.20 -4.57
N GLU A 84 -0.85 10.46 -4.13
CA GLU A 84 -2.07 11.06 -3.59
C GLU A 84 -3.14 11.22 -4.67
N GLU A 85 -2.78 11.08 -5.93
CA GLU A 85 -3.76 11.16 -7.02
C GLU A 85 -4.42 9.82 -7.30
N LEU A 86 -3.96 8.78 -6.63
CA LEU A 86 -4.52 7.45 -6.77
C LEU A 86 -5.55 7.22 -5.67
N PRO A 87 -6.45 6.24 -5.84
CA PRO A 87 -7.46 5.98 -4.81
C PRO A 87 -6.88 5.22 -3.61
N CYS A 88 -5.88 5.81 -2.96
CA CYS A 88 -5.24 5.19 -1.81
C CYS A 88 -6.21 5.00 -0.65
N HIS A 89 -7.30 5.78 -0.61
CA HIS A 89 -8.30 5.62 0.44
C HIS A 89 -9.00 4.27 0.35
N ARG A 90 -8.87 3.56 -0.78
CA ARG A 90 -9.48 2.24 -0.94
C ARG A 90 -8.60 1.12 -0.43
N VAL A 91 -7.54 1.45 0.32
CA VAL A 91 -6.67 0.45 0.92
C VAL A 91 -6.81 0.54 2.44
N VAL A 92 -7.14 -0.57 3.06
CA VAL A 92 -7.35 -0.65 4.51
C VAL A 92 -6.56 -1.85 5.03
N ASN A 93 -6.56 -2.03 6.37
CA ASN A 93 -5.86 -3.20 6.89
C ASN A 93 -6.77 -4.43 6.76
N LYS A 94 -6.27 -5.59 7.14
CA LYS A 94 -6.99 -6.83 6.90
C LYS A 94 -8.31 -6.90 7.65
N GLU A 95 -8.48 -6.09 8.68
CA GLU A 95 -9.71 -6.06 9.44
C GLU A 95 -10.67 -4.97 8.99
N GLY A 96 -10.28 -4.23 7.97
CA GLY A 96 -11.10 -3.14 7.48
C GLY A 96 -10.88 -1.82 8.17
N ARG A 97 -9.81 -1.72 8.96
CA ARG A 97 -9.52 -0.50 9.70
C ARG A 97 -8.84 0.51 8.78
N THR A 98 -9.30 1.76 8.87
CA THR A 98 -8.70 2.83 8.08
C THR A 98 -7.35 3.22 8.65
N ALA A 99 -6.58 3.97 7.86
CA ALA A 99 -5.22 4.35 8.23
C ALA A 99 -5.25 5.31 9.42
N PRO A 100 -4.45 5.03 10.44
CA PRO A 100 -4.39 5.95 11.59
C PRO A 100 -3.93 7.33 11.14
N GLY A 101 -4.57 8.35 11.67
CA GLY A 101 -4.18 9.72 11.36
C GLY A 101 -4.72 10.28 10.06
N TRP A 102 -5.45 9.48 9.29
CA TRP A 102 -6.04 9.97 8.04
C TRP A 102 -7.53 10.08 8.21
N SER A 103 -7.97 11.17 8.83
CA SER A 103 -9.37 11.33 9.17
C SER A 103 -10.29 11.46 7.96
N ARG A 104 -9.75 11.82 6.80
CA ARG A 104 -10.58 11.97 5.61
C ARG A 104 -10.87 10.66 4.90
N GLN A 105 -10.18 9.60 5.28
CA GLN A 105 -10.34 8.34 4.57
C GLN A 105 -11.77 7.81 4.66
N ARG A 106 -12.34 7.81 5.86
CA ARG A 106 -13.67 7.27 6.04
C ARG A 106 -14.73 8.07 5.27
N PRO A 107 -14.75 9.40 5.35
CA PRO A 107 -15.73 10.14 4.53
C PRO A 107 -15.59 9.87 3.04
N LEU A 108 -14.37 9.70 2.55
CA LEU A 108 -14.18 9.38 1.14
C LEU A 108 -14.79 8.03 0.79
N LEU A 109 -14.60 7.03 1.65
CA LEU A 109 -15.16 5.72 1.42
C LEU A 109 -16.68 5.74 1.53
N GLU A 110 -17.22 6.46 2.52
CA GLU A 110 -18.67 6.56 2.67
C GLU A 110 -19.30 7.21 1.45
N ALA A 111 -18.62 8.16 0.86
CA ALA A 111 -19.12 8.81 -0.34
C ALA A 111 -19.21 7.83 -1.52
N GLU A 112 -18.48 6.71 -1.44
CA GLU A 112 -18.53 5.68 -2.48
C GLU A 112 -19.53 4.56 -2.12
N GLY A 113 -20.27 4.72 -1.04
CA GLY A 113 -21.24 3.71 -0.63
C GLY A 113 -20.66 2.59 0.21
N ILE A 114 -19.45 2.76 0.71
CA ILE A 114 -18.83 1.75 1.57
C ILE A 114 -19.50 1.77 2.94
N HIS A 115 -19.87 0.60 3.42
CA HIS A 115 -20.52 0.46 4.72
C HIS A 115 -19.49 0.16 5.80
N PHE A 116 -19.65 0.82 6.94
CA PHE A 116 -18.81 0.58 8.11
C PHE A 116 -19.63 -0.11 9.20
N LYS A 117 -19.00 -1.07 9.85
CA LYS A 117 -19.63 -1.78 10.95
C LYS A 117 -19.61 -0.91 12.21
N PRO A 118 -20.37 -1.31 13.24
CA PRO A 118 -20.39 -0.52 14.48
C PRO A 118 -19.01 -0.30 15.11
N ASN A 119 -18.07 -1.20 14.88
CA ASN A 119 -16.72 -1.05 15.41
C ASN A 119 -15.87 -0.05 14.61
N GLY A 120 -16.43 0.55 13.55
CA GLY A 120 -15.72 1.53 12.77
C GLY A 120 -14.91 0.95 11.63
N HIS A 121 -14.98 -0.36 11.44
CA HIS A 121 -14.23 -1.00 10.36
C HIS A 121 -15.12 -1.19 9.13
N VAL A 122 -14.50 -1.16 7.96
CA VAL A 122 -15.20 -1.46 6.71
C VAL A 122 -15.78 -2.87 6.79
N ASP A 123 -16.99 -3.02 6.27
CA ASP A 123 -17.59 -4.35 6.15
C ASP A 123 -16.94 -5.06 4.97
N MET A 124 -15.89 -5.81 5.28
CA MET A 124 -15.06 -6.44 4.25
C MET A 124 -15.82 -7.49 3.46
N THR A 125 -16.79 -8.14 4.09
CA THR A 125 -17.58 -9.14 3.38
C THR A 125 -18.30 -8.53 2.19
N ARG A 126 -18.70 -7.29 2.32
CA ARG A 126 -19.48 -6.63 1.27
C ARG A 126 -18.63 -5.93 0.24
N HIS A 127 -17.44 -5.47 0.61
CA HIS A 127 -16.73 -4.51 -0.21
C HIS A 127 -15.34 -4.93 -0.64
N LEU A 128 -14.89 -6.10 -0.25
CA LEU A 128 -13.53 -6.53 -0.61
C LEU A 128 -13.42 -6.74 -2.12
N TRP A 129 -12.38 -6.13 -2.69
CA TRP A 129 -12.06 -6.29 -4.10
C TRP A 129 -11.26 -7.58 -4.28
N GLU A 130 -11.69 -8.42 -5.20
CA GLU A 130 -11.04 -9.70 -5.47
C GLU A 130 -10.74 -9.81 -6.95
N PRO A 131 -9.69 -9.13 -7.40
CA PRO A 131 -9.43 -9.01 -8.84
C PRO A 131 -9.24 -10.35 -9.54
N GLN A 132 -8.71 -11.36 -8.83
CA GLN A 132 -8.49 -12.65 -9.46
C GLN A 132 -9.79 -13.36 -9.84
N LEU A 133 -10.90 -12.94 -9.28
CA LEU A 133 -12.18 -13.53 -9.61
C LEU A 133 -12.84 -12.86 -10.81
N GLU A 134 -12.24 -11.82 -11.32
CA GLU A 134 -12.81 -11.07 -12.42
C GLU A 134 -12.22 -11.45 -13.75
N LEU A 135 -11.37 -12.45 -13.73
CA LEU A 135 -10.77 -12.95 -14.95
C LEU A 135 -11.70 -13.93 -15.64
#